data_6104ac8c6513396e14b719d82f7a58d4
#
_entry.id   6104ac8c6513396e14b719d82f7a58d4
#
_cell.length_a   1.000
_cell.length_b   1.000
_cell.length_c   1.000
_cell.angle_alpha   90.00
_cell.angle_beta   90.00
_cell.angle_gamma   90.00
#
_symmetry.space_group_name_H-M   'P 1'
#
loop_
_entity.id
_entity.type
_entity.pdbx_description
1 polymer ?
#
loop_
_entity_poly.entity_id
_entity_poly.type
_entity_poly.pdbx_seq_one_letter_code
_entity_poly.pdbx_strand_id
1 'polypeptide(L)'
;NQTGTPEVLNQFPAEFWNVESGDLNEVETALRRGYKELSGHVARLTSELEAARIARREENEKRAELLNRFITVLDALPGGVIILNEEGVITETNPQASALLGEPLEGEPWESIEARGRFNPHGSFEIGGRRLNISTCPLPNNSETVVLLSDITAQHTLQRELGRKTRLSALGEMAARLAHQIRTPLSSTVLYVDQLSKDITSEKRERICGALRGQLTQTEGLISSMLGFVRGGSL
;
A
#
# COMPACT_ATOMS: atom_id res chain seq x y z
N ASN A 1 44.08 -66.73 -49.40
CA ASN A 1 44.18 -65.35 -48.92
C ASN A 1 44.28 -65.41 -47.41
N GLN A 2 45.45 -65.01 -46.94
CA GLN A 2 45.94 -65.10 -45.58
C GLN A 2 45.10 -64.21 -44.67
N THR A 3 44.46 -64.79 -43.66
CA THR A 3 43.94 -64.14 -42.51
C THR A 3 45.00 -64.05 -41.44
N GLY A 4 45.58 -62.87 -41.28
CA GLY A 4 46.55 -62.58 -40.23
C GLY A 4 45.88 -62.69 -38.85
N THR A 5 46.36 -63.62 -38.08
CA THR A 5 46.08 -63.69 -36.62
C THR A 5 46.79 -62.54 -35.96
N PRO A 6 46.16 -61.80 -35.09
CA PRO A 6 46.78 -60.63 -34.41
C PRO A 6 47.90 -61.17 -33.48
N GLU A 7 49.10 -60.70 -33.69
CA GLU A 7 50.36 -60.94 -32.99
C GLU A 7 50.38 -60.59 -31.49
N VAL A 8 49.26 -60.18 -30.95
CA VAL A 8 49.10 -59.76 -29.53
C VAL A 8 48.89 -60.95 -28.58
N LEU A 9 48.56 -62.13 -29.10
CA LEU A 9 48.31 -63.35 -28.31
C LEU A 9 49.55 -64.07 -27.78
N ASN A 10 50.76 -63.71 -28.22
CA ASN A 10 51.99 -64.41 -27.90
C ASN A 10 52.84 -63.79 -26.78
N GLN A 11 52.30 -62.77 -26.08
CA GLN A 11 53.00 -62.09 -25.00
C GLN A 11 52.64 -62.59 -23.59
N PHE A 12 51.75 -63.57 -23.48
CA PHE A 12 51.42 -64.16 -22.20
C PHE A 12 52.18 -65.48 -21.98
N PRO A 13 52.73 -65.69 -20.75
CA PRO A 13 53.41 -66.98 -20.44
C PRO A 13 52.44 -68.13 -20.62
N ALA A 14 52.94 -69.26 -21.07
CA ALA A 14 52.15 -70.47 -21.33
C ALA A 14 51.36 -70.98 -20.10
N GLU A 15 51.73 -70.56 -18.94
CA GLU A 15 51.03 -70.80 -17.67
C GLU A 15 49.63 -70.15 -17.61
N PHE A 16 49.41 -69.13 -18.45
CA PHE A 16 48.12 -68.41 -18.48
C PHE A 16 46.99 -69.17 -19.20
N TRP A 17 47.36 -70.21 -19.97
CA TRP A 17 46.39 -70.96 -20.76
C TRP A 17 46.05 -72.33 -20.14
N ASN A 18 46.64 -72.65 -18.99
CA ASN A 18 46.36 -73.92 -18.29
C ASN A 18 45.30 -73.74 -17.19
N VAL A 19 44.26 -72.98 -17.49
CA VAL A 19 43.09 -72.92 -16.65
C VAL A 19 42.26 -74.16 -16.91
N GLU A 20 42.19 -75.07 -15.93
CA GLU A 20 41.35 -76.26 -16.01
C GLU A 20 39.90 -75.85 -16.34
N SER A 21 39.20 -76.61 -17.18
CA SER A 21 37.85 -76.31 -17.68
C SER A 21 36.80 -76.04 -16.54
N GLY A 22 37.12 -76.37 -15.30
CA GLY A 22 36.33 -76.09 -14.11
C GLY A 22 36.42 -74.61 -13.67
N ASP A 23 37.63 -74.03 -13.70
CA ASP A 23 37.84 -72.62 -13.25
C ASP A 23 37.22 -71.64 -14.19
N LEU A 24 37.17 -71.87 -15.49
CA LEU A 24 36.51 -70.98 -16.45
C LEU A 24 35.01 -70.89 -16.25
N ASN A 25 34.38 -72.01 -15.87
CA ASN A 25 32.92 -72.00 -15.61
C ASN A 25 32.56 -71.30 -14.32
N GLU A 26 33.43 -71.36 -13.29
CA GLU A 26 33.28 -70.62 -12.06
C GLU A 26 33.46 -69.09 -12.28
N VAL A 27 34.45 -68.71 -13.03
CA VAL A 27 34.71 -67.29 -13.41
C VAL A 27 33.57 -66.72 -14.27
N GLU A 28 33.07 -67.49 -15.25
CA GLU A 28 31.91 -67.07 -16.05
C GLU A 28 30.67 -66.90 -15.18
N THR A 29 30.40 -67.77 -14.24
CA THR A 29 29.29 -67.77 -13.36
C THR A 29 29.40 -66.60 -12.39
N ALA A 30 30.56 -66.29 -11.83
CA ALA A 30 30.85 -65.15 -10.99
C ALA A 30 30.66 -63.81 -11.74
N LEU A 31 31.20 -63.78 -13.02
CA LEU A 31 31.04 -62.60 -13.88
C LEU A 31 29.57 -62.31 -14.23
N ARG A 32 28.82 -63.34 -14.58
CA ARG A 32 27.39 -63.24 -14.86
C ARG A 32 26.59 -62.75 -13.63
N ARG A 33 26.95 -63.26 -12.43
CA ARG A 33 26.33 -62.83 -11.17
C ARG A 33 26.65 -61.35 -10.89
N GLY A 34 27.93 -60.95 -10.98
CA GLY A 34 28.37 -59.58 -10.80
C GLY A 34 27.73 -58.62 -11.81
N TYR A 35 27.63 -59.04 -13.09
CA TYR A 35 26.92 -58.22 -14.11
C TYR A 35 25.43 -58.05 -13.80
N LYS A 36 24.75 -59.11 -13.35
CA LYS A 36 23.37 -59.08 -12.97
C LYS A 36 23.11 -58.17 -11.74
N GLU A 37 23.98 -58.24 -10.73
CA GLU A 37 23.92 -57.38 -9.54
C GLU A 37 24.17 -55.91 -9.92
N LEU A 38 25.22 -55.65 -10.72
CA LEU A 38 25.53 -54.29 -11.20
C LEU A 38 24.37 -53.71 -12.04
N SER A 39 23.83 -54.50 -12.96
CA SER A 39 22.69 -54.11 -13.78
C SER A 39 21.44 -53.81 -12.91
N GLY A 40 21.22 -54.61 -11.88
CA GLY A 40 20.14 -54.35 -10.90
C GLY A 40 20.36 -53.06 -10.10
N HIS A 41 21.60 -52.79 -9.66
CA HIS A 41 21.95 -51.54 -8.99
C HIS A 41 21.76 -50.31 -9.89
N VAL A 42 22.25 -50.40 -11.15
CA VAL A 42 22.09 -49.32 -12.14
C VAL A 42 20.59 -49.03 -12.39
N ALA A 43 19.79 -50.08 -12.62
CA ALA A 43 18.35 -49.91 -12.83
C ALA A 43 17.65 -49.25 -11.63
N ARG A 44 18.00 -49.66 -10.40
CA ARG A 44 17.47 -49.06 -9.18
C ARG A 44 17.86 -47.59 -9.02
N LEU A 45 19.17 -47.27 -9.18
CA LEU A 45 19.68 -45.92 -9.09
C LEU A 45 19.05 -44.99 -10.16
N THR A 46 18.87 -45.52 -11.38
CA THR A 46 18.20 -44.76 -12.46
C THR A 46 16.77 -44.48 -12.10
N SER A 47 16.03 -45.46 -11.58
CA SER A 47 14.63 -45.25 -11.11
C SER A 47 14.54 -44.28 -9.94
N GLU A 48 15.44 -44.37 -8.96
CA GLU A 48 15.49 -43.43 -7.82
C GLU A 48 15.82 -42.01 -8.31
N LEU A 49 16.74 -41.85 -9.25
CA LEU A 49 17.09 -40.57 -9.85
C LEU A 49 15.93 -39.95 -10.62
N GLU A 50 15.20 -40.76 -11.40
CA GLU A 50 14.01 -40.29 -12.13
C GLU A 50 12.93 -39.87 -11.19
N ALA A 51 12.64 -40.65 -10.15
CA ALA A 51 11.66 -40.30 -9.11
C ALA A 51 12.05 -38.99 -8.39
N ALA A 52 13.32 -38.84 -8.01
CA ALA A 52 13.81 -37.62 -7.39
C ALA A 52 13.72 -36.37 -8.32
N ARG A 53 13.98 -36.55 -9.62
CA ARG A 53 13.85 -35.50 -10.62
C ARG A 53 12.39 -35.07 -10.80
N ILE A 54 11.47 -36.03 -10.85
CA ILE A 54 10.03 -35.72 -10.95
C ILE A 54 9.56 -34.98 -9.71
N ALA A 55 9.87 -35.45 -8.50
CA ALA A 55 9.50 -34.83 -7.26
C ALA A 55 10.03 -33.36 -7.16
N ARG A 56 11.32 -33.16 -7.53
CA ARG A 56 11.92 -31.82 -7.55
C ARG A 56 11.27 -30.89 -8.57
N ARG A 57 10.85 -31.43 -9.71
CA ARG A 57 10.15 -30.65 -10.74
C ARG A 57 8.77 -30.22 -10.24
N GLU A 58 8.00 -31.13 -9.65
CA GLU A 58 6.69 -30.82 -9.05
C GLU A 58 6.81 -29.77 -7.93
N GLU A 59 7.83 -29.86 -7.08
CA GLU A 59 8.09 -28.88 -6.04
C GLU A 59 8.41 -27.50 -6.63
N ASN A 60 9.27 -27.45 -7.65
CA ASN A 60 9.60 -26.20 -8.34
C ASN A 60 8.38 -25.59 -9.04
N GLU A 61 7.55 -26.40 -9.69
CA GLU A 61 6.32 -25.95 -10.34
C GLU A 61 5.32 -25.36 -9.32
N LYS A 62 5.12 -26.04 -8.18
CA LYS A 62 4.30 -25.52 -7.08
C LYS A 62 4.85 -24.21 -6.52
N ARG A 63 6.17 -24.14 -6.35
CA ARG A 63 6.83 -22.91 -5.86
C ARG A 63 6.66 -21.76 -6.84
N ALA A 64 6.82 -22.01 -8.13
CA ALA A 64 6.62 -21.00 -9.18
C ALA A 64 5.16 -20.53 -9.25
N GLU A 65 4.19 -21.44 -9.10
CA GLU A 65 2.77 -21.12 -9.06
C GLU A 65 2.43 -20.22 -7.85
N LEU A 66 2.95 -20.54 -6.66
CA LEU A 66 2.77 -19.73 -5.46
C LEU A 66 3.38 -18.33 -5.61
N LEU A 67 4.58 -18.23 -6.17
CA LEU A 67 5.24 -16.94 -6.44
C LEU A 67 4.45 -16.10 -7.43
N ASN A 68 3.99 -16.70 -8.54
CA ASN A 68 3.16 -16.00 -9.52
C ASN A 68 1.83 -15.52 -8.92
N ARG A 69 1.22 -16.34 -8.08
CA ARG A 69 -0.01 -15.94 -7.36
C ARG A 69 0.26 -14.78 -6.41
N PHE A 70 1.38 -14.81 -5.71
CA PHE A 70 1.78 -13.73 -4.79
C PHE A 70 2.01 -12.41 -5.53
N ILE A 71 2.76 -12.43 -6.64
CA ILE A 71 2.99 -11.26 -7.51
C ILE A 71 1.65 -10.72 -8.03
N THR A 72 0.77 -11.60 -8.53
CA THR A 72 -0.55 -11.19 -9.03
C THR A 72 -1.39 -10.48 -7.94
N VAL A 73 -1.31 -10.96 -6.70
CA VAL A 73 -2.01 -10.32 -5.58
C VAL A 73 -1.40 -8.95 -5.27
N LEU A 74 -0.08 -8.82 -5.25
CA LEU A 74 0.60 -7.54 -5.04
C LEU A 74 0.26 -6.52 -6.13
N ASP A 75 0.19 -6.95 -7.38
CA ASP A 75 -0.17 -6.10 -8.52
C ASP A 75 -1.64 -5.67 -8.50
N ALA A 76 -2.51 -6.50 -7.95
CA ALA A 76 -3.93 -6.21 -7.80
C ALA A 76 -4.26 -5.30 -6.60
N LEU A 77 -3.32 -5.04 -5.70
CA LEU A 77 -3.54 -4.14 -4.58
C LEU A 77 -3.75 -2.70 -5.07
N PRO A 78 -4.77 -1.98 -4.56
CA PRO A 78 -5.05 -0.60 -4.95
C PRO A 78 -4.07 0.41 -4.32
N GLY A 79 -2.90 -0.04 -3.89
CA GLY A 79 -1.85 0.74 -3.25
C GLY A 79 -0.47 0.47 -3.81
N GLY A 80 0.42 1.46 -3.75
CA GLY A 80 1.83 1.30 -4.08
C GLY A 80 2.54 0.52 -2.98
N VAL A 81 3.35 -0.46 -3.39
CA VAL A 81 4.23 -1.22 -2.51
C VAL A 81 5.67 -1.01 -2.98
N ILE A 82 6.54 -0.67 -2.06
CA ILE A 82 7.96 -0.41 -2.32
C ILE A 82 8.75 -1.17 -1.26
N ILE A 83 9.85 -1.80 -1.66
CA ILE A 83 10.79 -2.44 -0.75
C ILE A 83 12.08 -1.63 -0.74
N LEU A 84 12.54 -1.28 0.45
CA LEU A 84 13.80 -0.58 0.68
C LEU A 84 14.81 -1.54 1.32
N ASN A 85 16.07 -1.44 0.90
CA ASN A 85 17.17 -2.12 1.58
C ASN A 85 17.61 -1.37 2.86
N GLU A 86 18.63 -1.86 3.55
CA GLU A 86 19.21 -1.24 4.76
C GLU A 86 19.69 0.19 4.54
N GLU A 87 20.11 0.53 3.32
CA GLU A 87 20.61 1.86 2.94
C GLU A 87 19.48 2.83 2.54
N GLY A 88 18.22 2.38 2.57
CA GLY A 88 17.07 3.18 2.15
C GLY A 88 16.92 3.31 0.64
N VAL A 89 17.57 2.43 -0.15
CA VAL A 89 17.46 2.40 -1.60
C VAL A 89 16.32 1.47 -2.01
N ILE A 90 15.54 1.89 -2.99
CA ILE A 90 14.42 1.15 -3.54
C ILE A 90 14.92 -0.07 -4.33
N THR A 91 14.58 -1.28 -3.89
CA THR A 91 14.96 -2.54 -4.55
C THR A 91 13.87 -3.10 -5.42
N GLU A 92 12.61 -3.03 -4.97
CA GLU A 92 11.47 -3.58 -5.69
C GLU A 92 10.26 -2.64 -5.56
N THR A 93 9.44 -2.59 -6.62
CA THR A 93 8.20 -1.80 -6.65
C THR A 93 7.09 -2.57 -7.36
N ASN A 94 5.83 -2.31 -6.99
CA ASN A 94 4.71 -2.77 -7.78
C ASN A 94 4.27 -1.70 -8.80
N PRO A 95 3.50 -2.06 -9.84
CA PRO A 95 3.05 -1.11 -10.87
C PRO A 95 2.28 0.09 -10.31
N GLN A 96 1.58 -0.08 -9.20
CA GLN A 96 0.84 1.01 -8.55
C GLN A 96 1.77 2.05 -7.92
N ALA A 97 2.91 1.64 -7.36
CA ALA A 97 3.91 2.58 -6.85
C ALA A 97 4.44 3.48 -7.97
N SER A 98 4.80 2.89 -9.12
CA SER A 98 5.23 3.65 -10.31
C SER A 98 4.14 4.60 -10.83
N ALA A 99 2.87 4.17 -10.81
CA ALA A 99 1.74 5.02 -11.22
C ALA A 99 1.49 6.20 -10.26
N LEU A 100 1.82 6.05 -8.97
CA LEU A 100 1.61 7.08 -7.94
C LEU A 100 2.76 8.08 -7.86
N LEU A 101 4.00 7.61 -7.97
CA LEU A 101 5.21 8.41 -7.74
C LEU A 101 5.92 8.83 -9.03
N GLY A 102 5.63 8.15 -10.17
CA GLY A 102 6.36 8.30 -11.43
C GLY A 102 7.59 7.39 -11.50
N GLU A 103 8.18 7.27 -12.68
CA GLU A 103 9.39 6.48 -12.95
C GLU A 103 10.59 7.39 -13.22
N PRO A 104 11.84 6.92 -13.02
CA PRO A 104 12.25 5.63 -12.44
C PRO A 104 12.16 5.63 -10.91
N LEU A 105 11.95 4.46 -10.30
CA LEU A 105 11.94 4.28 -8.84
C LEU A 105 13.03 3.34 -8.35
N GLU A 106 13.24 2.20 -9.04
CA GLU A 106 14.22 1.20 -8.64
C GLU A 106 15.65 1.74 -8.72
N GLY A 107 16.41 1.50 -7.67
CA GLY A 107 17.78 2.00 -7.52
C GLY A 107 17.88 3.44 -7.01
N GLU A 108 16.76 4.16 -6.84
CA GLU A 108 16.79 5.48 -6.22
C GLU A 108 16.69 5.43 -4.69
N PRO A 109 17.37 6.35 -3.99
CA PRO A 109 17.17 6.51 -2.54
C PRO A 109 15.76 7.02 -2.26
N TRP A 110 15.12 6.49 -1.22
CA TRP A 110 13.78 6.93 -0.79
C TRP A 110 13.74 8.44 -0.48
N GLU A 111 14.80 8.99 0.08
CA GLU A 111 14.91 10.42 0.37
C GLU A 111 14.75 11.30 -0.89
N SER A 112 15.20 10.82 -2.06
CA SER A 112 15.04 11.56 -3.32
C SER A 112 13.58 11.62 -3.77
N ILE A 113 12.79 10.59 -3.44
CA ILE A 113 11.33 10.58 -3.69
C ILE A 113 10.63 11.53 -2.72
N GLU A 114 11.02 11.54 -1.44
CA GLU A 114 10.48 12.47 -0.44
C GLU A 114 10.76 13.93 -0.81
N ALA A 115 11.93 14.20 -1.39
CA ALA A 115 12.31 15.54 -1.85
C ALA A 115 11.47 16.05 -3.05
N ARG A 116 10.86 15.13 -3.83
CA ARG A 116 9.98 15.50 -4.98
C ARG A 116 8.58 15.93 -4.53
N GLY A 117 8.18 15.59 -3.30
CA GLY A 117 6.86 15.89 -2.74
C GLY A 117 6.94 16.81 -1.54
N ARG A 118 5.81 16.94 -0.86
CA ARG A 118 5.68 17.75 0.35
C ARG A 118 4.91 16.99 1.42
N PHE A 119 5.49 16.86 2.61
CA PHE A 119 4.77 16.40 3.77
C PHE A 119 3.88 17.50 4.35
N ASN A 120 2.62 17.14 4.60
CA ASN A 120 1.68 18.02 5.29
C ASN A 120 1.75 17.82 6.82
N PRO A 121 1.37 18.84 7.62
CA PRO A 121 1.31 18.72 9.09
C PRO A 121 0.46 17.56 9.61
N HIS A 122 -0.46 17.04 8.79
CA HIS A 122 -1.36 15.92 9.13
C HIS A 122 -0.80 14.55 8.68
N GLY A 123 0.50 14.46 8.32
CA GLY A 123 1.16 13.20 8.00
C GLY A 123 0.87 12.65 6.59
N SER A 124 0.21 13.42 5.72
CA SER A 124 0.03 13.02 4.32
C SER A 124 1.10 13.61 3.41
N PHE A 125 1.48 12.88 2.38
CA PHE A 125 2.49 13.25 1.39
C PHE A 125 1.81 13.70 0.10
N GLU A 126 2.17 14.88 -0.40
CA GLU A 126 1.65 15.41 -1.66
C GLU A 126 2.71 15.35 -2.75
N ILE A 127 2.39 14.66 -3.85
CA ILE A 127 3.24 14.54 -5.04
C ILE A 127 2.36 14.51 -6.30
N GLY A 128 2.75 15.23 -7.34
CA GLY A 128 2.03 15.25 -8.62
C GLY A 128 0.55 15.63 -8.52
N GLY A 129 0.14 16.41 -7.52
CA GLY A 129 -1.25 16.79 -7.29
C GLY A 129 -2.09 15.70 -6.60
N ARG A 130 -1.49 14.57 -6.23
CA ARG A 130 -2.11 13.49 -5.44
C ARG A 130 -1.73 13.62 -3.98
N ARG A 131 -2.60 13.12 -3.13
CA ARG A 131 -2.34 13.04 -1.69
C ARG A 131 -2.24 11.59 -1.29
N LEU A 132 -1.07 11.21 -0.81
CA LEU A 132 -0.74 9.84 -0.43
C LEU A 132 -0.62 9.73 1.10
N ASN A 133 -1.09 8.61 1.63
CA ASN A 133 -0.73 8.15 2.96
C ASN A 133 0.43 7.18 2.83
N ILE A 134 1.50 7.40 3.59
CA ILE A 134 2.71 6.57 3.61
C ILE A 134 2.73 5.82 4.93
N SER A 135 2.89 4.50 4.85
CA SER A 135 3.08 3.64 6.02
C SER A 135 4.30 2.77 5.81
N THR A 136 5.18 2.71 6.79
CA THR A 136 6.42 1.92 6.75
C THR A 136 6.32 0.75 7.71
N CYS A 137 6.77 -0.43 7.26
CA CYS A 137 6.78 -1.66 8.06
C CYS A 137 8.13 -2.36 7.87
N PRO A 138 8.98 -2.48 8.91
CA PRO A 138 10.23 -3.23 8.81
C PRO A 138 9.94 -4.73 8.71
N LEU A 139 10.68 -5.44 7.84
CA LEU A 139 10.60 -6.89 7.72
C LEU A 139 11.49 -7.56 8.78
N PRO A 140 10.96 -8.49 9.59
CA PRO A 140 11.68 -9.04 10.75
C PRO A 140 12.89 -9.92 10.38
N ASN A 141 13.01 -10.41 9.15
CA ASN A 141 14.03 -11.36 8.75
C ASN A 141 15.11 -10.80 7.80
N ASN A 142 14.86 -9.65 7.22
CA ASN A 142 15.80 -8.93 6.36
C ASN A 142 15.80 -7.51 6.86
N SER A 143 16.93 -6.84 6.91
CA SER A 143 17.01 -5.41 7.26
C SER A 143 16.30 -4.51 6.22
N GLU A 144 15.28 -5.05 5.58
CA GLU A 144 14.45 -4.41 4.56
C GLU A 144 13.22 -3.74 5.18
N THR A 145 12.76 -2.69 4.55
CA THR A 145 11.56 -1.96 4.97
C THR A 145 10.55 -1.91 3.83
N VAL A 146 9.32 -2.31 4.10
CA VAL A 146 8.21 -2.15 3.16
C VAL A 146 7.55 -0.80 3.37
N VAL A 147 7.42 -0.02 2.29
CA VAL A 147 6.68 1.23 2.24
C VAL A 147 5.38 1.00 1.49
N LEU A 148 4.27 1.29 2.15
CA LEU A 148 2.93 1.21 1.57
C LEU A 148 2.42 2.61 1.26
N LEU A 149 1.97 2.81 0.03
CA LEU A 149 1.40 4.06 -0.48
C LEU A 149 -0.09 3.88 -0.74
N SER A 150 -0.91 4.71 -0.13
CA SER A 150 -2.36 4.73 -0.38
C SER A 150 -2.79 6.10 -0.90
N ASP A 151 -3.46 6.14 -2.06
CA ASP A 151 -4.02 7.38 -2.60
C ASP A 151 -5.30 7.74 -1.83
N ILE A 152 -5.21 8.81 -1.06
CA ILE A 152 -6.30 9.36 -0.26
C ILE A 152 -6.89 10.65 -0.87
N THR A 153 -6.56 10.97 -2.11
CA THR A 153 -6.97 12.23 -2.77
C THR A 153 -8.48 12.38 -2.83
N ALA A 154 -9.18 11.35 -3.31
CA ALA A 154 -10.64 11.36 -3.41
C ALA A 154 -11.31 11.42 -2.04
N GLN A 155 -10.82 10.64 -1.05
CA GLN A 155 -11.32 10.63 0.32
C GLN A 155 -11.19 12.01 0.96
N HIS A 156 -10.01 12.63 0.82
CA HIS A 156 -9.75 13.95 1.39
C HIS A 156 -10.59 15.04 0.73
N THR A 157 -10.80 14.97 -0.60
CA THR A 157 -11.66 15.91 -1.34
C THR A 157 -13.11 15.82 -0.86
N LEU A 158 -13.63 14.58 -0.76
CA LEU A 158 -14.98 14.34 -0.26
C LEU A 158 -15.16 14.85 1.19
N GLN A 159 -14.18 14.62 2.04
CA GLN A 159 -14.20 15.06 3.43
C GLN A 159 -14.22 16.59 3.54
N ARG A 160 -13.47 17.30 2.68
CA ARG A 160 -13.50 18.76 2.57
C ARG A 160 -14.86 19.27 2.10
N GLU A 161 -15.44 18.65 1.09
CA GLU A 161 -16.77 19.02 0.59
C GLU A 161 -17.87 18.81 1.63
N LEU A 162 -17.84 17.68 2.34
CA LEU A 162 -18.75 17.41 3.44
C LEU A 162 -18.61 18.44 4.55
N GLY A 163 -17.38 18.76 4.97
CA GLY A 163 -17.10 19.79 5.95
C GLY A 163 -17.63 21.18 5.52
N ARG A 164 -17.49 21.53 4.23
CA ARG A 164 -18.04 22.76 3.67
C ARG A 164 -19.58 22.77 3.69
N LYS A 165 -20.22 21.67 3.27
CA LYS A 165 -21.69 21.54 3.30
C LYS A 165 -22.23 21.64 4.72
N THR A 166 -21.60 20.96 5.67
CA THR A 166 -21.98 21.01 7.09
C THR A 166 -21.88 22.43 7.65
N ARG A 167 -20.80 23.15 7.34
CA ARG A 167 -20.65 24.57 7.75
C ARG A 167 -21.69 25.46 7.11
N LEU A 168 -22.01 25.29 5.84
CA LEU A 168 -23.05 26.07 5.16
C LEU A 168 -24.43 25.78 5.74
N SER A 169 -24.76 24.55 6.07
CA SER A 169 -26.01 24.17 6.72
C SER A 169 -26.13 24.78 8.10
N ALA A 170 -25.08 24.68 8.92
CA ALA A 170 -25.05 25.31 10.24
C ALA A 170 -25.20 26.84 10.16
N LEU A 171 -24.56 27.49 9.19
CA LEU A 171 -24.68 28.92 8.93
C LEU A 171 -26.11 29.29 8.51
N GLY A 172 -26.76 28.49 7.67
CA GLY A 172 -28.14 28.69 7.25
C GLY A 172 -29.13 28.61 8.43
N GLU A 173 -28.98 27.61 9.28
CA GLU A 173 -29.81 27.47 10.48
C GLU A 173 -29.59 28.63 11.46
N MET A 174 -28.35 29.03 11.67
CA MET A 174 -27.99 30.16 12.52
C MET A 174 -28.53 31.45 11.96
N ALA A 175 -28.45 31.69 10.63
CA ALA A 175 -28.99 32.86 9.97
C ALA A 175 -30.51 32.96 10.14
N ALA A 176 -31.24 31.86 10.06
CA ALA A 176 -32.68 31.81 10.27
C ALA A 176 -33.07 32.20 11.74
N ARG A 177 -32.33 31.65 12.73
CA ARG A 177 -32.52 32.00 14.15
C ARG A 177 -32.22 33.47 14.42
N LEU A 178 -31.14 33.99 13.84
CA LEU A 178 -30.75 35.39 13.99
C LEU A 178 -31.73 36.33 13.33
N ALA A 179 -32.25 36.03 12.14
CA ALA A 179 -33.29 36.81 11.50
C ALA A 179 -34.52 36.94 12.39
N HIS A 180 -34.89 35.86 13.08
CA HIS A 180 -36.00 35.90 14.06
C HIS A 180 -35.67 36.75 15.29
N GLN A 181 -34.46 36.61 15.84
CA GLN A 181 -34.00 37.39 17.00
C GLN A 181 -33.80 38.88 16.68
N ILE A 182 -33.49 39.25 15.46
CA ILE A 182 -33.41 40.66 15.02
C ILE A 182 -34.79 41.23 14.74
N ARG A 183 -35.72 40.45 14.18
CA ARG A 183 -37.08 40.92 13.87
C ARG A 183 -37.82 41.41 15.12
N THR A 184 -37.65 40.72 16.24
CA THR A 184 -38.33 41.06 17.49
C THR A 184 -37.98 42.47 18.01
N PRO A 185 -36.69 42.84 18.22
CA PRO A 185 -36.32 44.17 18.65
C PRO A 185 -36.67 45.24 17.61
N LEU A 186 -36.55 44.94 16.31
CA LEU A 186 -36.96 45.88 15.26
C LEU A 186 -38.46 46.17 15.29
N SER A 187 -39.33 45.16 15.47
CA SER A 187 -40.77 45.36 15.60
C SER A 187 -41.12 46.23 16.84
N SER A 188 -40.41 45.98 17.96
CA SER A 188 -40.57 46.82 19.16
C SER A 188 -40.10 48.27 18.91
N THR A 189 -39.01 48.45 18.17
CA THR A 189 -38.48 49.76 17.77
C THR A 189 -39.51 50.56 16.96
N VAL A 190 -40.19 49.93 15.98
CA VAL A 190 -41.23 50.54 15.17
C VAL A 190 -42.40 51.04 16.08
N LEU A 191 -42.85 50.20 17.02
CA LEU A 191 -43.92 50.57 17.97
C LEU A 191 -43.54 51.74 18.86
N TYR A 192 -42.29 51.83 19.32
CA TYR A 192 -41.78 52.93 20.10
C TYR A 192 -41.68 54.21 19.28
N VAL A 193 -41.30 54.17 18.02
CA VAL A 193 -41.31 55.34 17.11
C VAL A 193 -42.70 55.83 16.86
N ASP A 194 -43.70 54.95 16.66
CA ASP A 194 -45.07 55.29 16.52
C ASP A 194 -45.66 55.98 17.79
N GLN A 195 -45.16 55.58 18.95
CA GLN A 195 -45.57 56.25 20.22
C GLN A 195 -44.92 57.62 20.34
N LEU A 196 -43.69 57.83 19.88
CA LEU A 196 -43.00 59.11 19.88
C LEU A 196 -43.66 60.15 18.96
N SER A 197 -44.36 59.74 17.90
CA SER A 197 -45.09 60.61 16.98
C SER A 197 -46.41 61.13 17.53
N LYS A 198 -46.86 60.62 18.68
CA LYS A 198 -48.03 61.06 19.37
C LYS A 198 -47.68 62.14 20.38
N ASP A 199 -48.72 62.94 20.84
CA ASP A 199 -48.53 63.94 21.89
C ASP A 199 -48.36 63.21 23.22
N ILE A 200 -47.14 63.22 23.77
CA ILE A 200 -46.75 62.50 24.99
C ILE A 200 -45.98 63.42 25.95
N THR A 201 -46.02 63.10 27.22
CA THR A 201 -45.29 63.84 28.27
C THR A 201 -43.77 63.66 28.10
N SER A 202 -42.95 64.61 28.52
CA SER A 202 -41.47 64.58 28.45
C SER A 202 -40.90 63.34 29.14
N GLU A 203 -41.45 62.94 30.27
CA GLU A 203 -41.04 61.77 31.03
C GLU A 203 -41.27 60.47 30.26
N LYS A 204 -42.41 60.35 29.56
CA LYS A 204 -42.72 59.21 28.73
C LYS A 204 -41.83 59.15 27.48
N ARG A 205 -41.50 60.30 26.89
CA ARG A 205 -40.56 60.41 25.75
C ARG A 205 -39.21 59.97 26.15
N GLU A 206 -38.69 60.35 27.31
CA GLU A 206 -37.36 59.95 27.77
C GLU A 206 -37.28 58.44 28.03
N ARG A 207 -38.31 57.84 28.64
CA ARG A 207 -38.39 56.36 28.78
C ARG A 207 -38.40 55.61 27.45
N ILE A 208 -39.14 56.06 26.45
CA ILE A 208 -39.21 55.46 25.14
C ILE A 208 -37.85 55.58 24.40
N CYS A 209 -37.23 56.75 24.49
CA CYS A 209 -35.85 56.90 23.91
C CYS A 209 -34.81 56.00 24.56
N GLY A 210 -34.89 55.81 25.88
CA GLY A 210 -34.02 54.84 26.58
C GLY A 210 -34.26 53.40 26.14
N ALA A 211 -35.53 52.98 26.01
CA ALA A 211 -35.88 51.66 25.50
C ALA A 211 -35.42 51.44 24.06
N LEU A 212 -35.57 52.44 23.19
CA LEU A 212 -35.08 52.39 21.81
C LEU A 212 -33.54 52.16 21.71
N ARG A 213 -32.81 52.97 22.51
CA ARG A 213 -31.34 52.78 22.56
C ARG A 213 -30.97 51.40 23.01
N GLY A 214 -31.58 50.83 24.03
CA GLY A 214 -31.34 49.47 24.50
C GLY A 214 -31.61 48.43 23.42
N GLN A 215 -32.72 48.55 22.68
CA GLN A 215 -33.04 47.63 21.57
C GLN A 215 -32.03 47.70 20.42
N LEU A 216 -31.57 48.89 20.05
CA LEU A 216 -30.57 49.08 19.00
C LEU A 216 -29.22 48.51 19.41
N THR A 217 -28.76 48.79 20.62
CA THR A 217 -27.50 48.22 21.15
C THR A 217 -27.56 46.70 21.22
N GLN A 218 -28.68 46.12 21.63
CA GLN A 218 -28.88 44.67 21.63
C GLN A 218 -28.81 44.10 20.22
N THR A 219 -29.43 44.75 19.23
CA THR A 219 -29.41 44.33 17.83
C THR A 219 -28.00 44.39 17.24
N GLU A 220 -27.26 45.45 17.55
CA GLU A 220 -25.85 45.60 17.13
C GLU A 220 -24.96 44.51 17.73
N GLY A 221 -25.15 44.16 18.99
CA GLY A 221 -24.43 43.06 19.66
C GLY A 221 -24.70 41.70 18.99
N LEU A 222 -25.96 41.41 18.61
CA LEU A 222 -26.31 40.18 17.89
C LEU A 222 -25.61 40.10 16.52
N ILE A 223 -25.62 41.20 15.76
CA ILE A 223 -24.95 41.27 14.44
C ILE A 223 -23.45 41.12 14.60
N SER A 224 -22.82 41.78 15.56
CA SER A 224 -21.41 41.72 15.83
C SER A 224 -20.96 40.31 16.23
N SER A 225 -21.73 39.62 17.06
CA SER A 225 -21.49 38.21 17.44
C SER A 225 -21.55 37.27 16.23
N MET A 226 -22.52 37.48 15.32
CA MET A 226 -22.64 36.73 14.10
C MET A 226 -21.42 36.90 13.16
N LEU A 227 -21.02 38.16 12.95
CA LEU A 227 -19.87 38.47 12.10
C LEU A 227 -18.57 37.90 12.68
N GLY A 228 -18.45 37.90 14.00
CA GLY A 228 -17.34 37.22 14.71
C GLY A 228 -17.30 35.71 14.42
N PHE A 229 -18.45 35.04 14.49
CA PHE A 229 -18.57 33.63 14.18
C PHE A 229 -18.23 33.30 12.70
N VAL A 230 -18.70 34.11 11.75
CA VAL A 230 -18.43 33.94 10.31
C VAL A 230 -16.96 34.19 9.99
N ARG A 231 -16.31 35.16 10.62
CA ARG A 231 -14.88 35.49 10.40
C ARG A 231 -13.93 34.58 11.18
N GLY A 232 -14.33 34.19 12.37
CA GLY A 232 -13.47 33.44 13.32
C GLY A 232 -13.51 31.93 13.19
N GLY A 233 -13.96 31.36 12.09
CA GLY A 233 -14.12 29.92 11.82
C GLY A 233 -13.02 28.92 12.28
N SER A 234 -12.32 29.22 13.37
CA SER A 234 -11.43 28.36 14.14
C SER A 234 -11.77 28.52 15.65
N LEU A 235 -12.47 27.53 16.16
CA LEU A 235 -12.31 27.07 17.52
C LEU A 235 -11.43 25.83 17.47
#